data_ff529a1534b167d0cdc3f354a96e5f67
#
_entry.id   ff529a1534b167d0cdc3f354a96e5f67
#
_cell.length_a   1.000
_cell.length_b   1.000
_cell.length_c   1.000
_cell.angle_alpha   90.00
_cell.angle_beta   90.00
_cell.angle_gamma   90.00
#
_symmetry.space_group_name_H-M   'P 1'
#
loop_
_entity.id
_entity.type
_entity.pdbx_description
1 polymer ?
#
loop_
_entity_poly.entity_id
_entity_poly.type
_entity_poly.pdbx_seq_one_letter_code
_entity_poly.pdbx_strand_id
1 'polypeptide(L)'
;MQPLLKSNKLANVCYDIRGPVLQRARQMEEEGQRIIKLNIGNPAAFGFEVPEEIQLDVIRNMGEAGGYTDSKGLFAPRKAIMHYTQSKHIANVTVDDIIIGNGVSELIVMAMQALVNNGDQLLVPMPDYPLWTAAVTLAGGTARHYLCDEATGWLPDLKDIEAKITANTRGIVVINPNNPTGALYPKETLLGIIEIARHHGLVVFADEIYDKVLYDEAEHVSMASLAEDVLFVTFNGLSKNYRTCGYRAGWMVISGNKSAATDYVEGLNMLASMRLCANVPGQLAIQTALGGYQSIDDLVAPAGRLCKQRDLAYDLITAIPGVTCVKPKAAMYLFPKLDAKIYPIKDDQQFILDLLLEEKVLLVQGTGFNWKTPDHFRVVFLPNVDDLTEAIKRIASFLERYRKKHSKKLDGVTV
;
A
#
# COMPACT_ATOMS: atom_id res chain seq x y z
N MET A 1 32.72 24.19 9.92
CA MET A 1 31.76 23.18 10.44
C MET A 1 31.74 22.01 9.45
N GLN A 2 31.99 20.78 9.88
CA GLN A 2 31.86 19.62 8.99
C GLN A 2 30.39 19.46 8.59
N PRO A 3 30.08 19.09 7.32
CA PRO A 3 28.71 18.88 6.90
C PRO A 3 28.06 17.75 7.69
N LEU A 4 26.85 17.99 8.20
CA LEU A 4 26.02 16.94 8.84
C LEU A 4 25.43 16.06 7.74
N LEU A 5 25.83 14.79 7.72
CA LEU A 5 25.34 13.82 6.77
C LEU A 5 24.12 13.07 7.35
N LYS A 6 23.21 12.62 6.48
CA LYS A 6 22.12 11.72 6.88
C LYS A 6 22.67 10.39 7.38
N SER A 7 21.93 9.70 8.26
CA SER A 7 22.30 8.37 8.74
C SER A 7 22.53 7.39 7.56
N ASN A 8 23.55 6.56 7.69
CA ASN A 8 23.84 5.51 6.69
C ASN A 8 22.66 4.53 6.48
N LYS A 9 21.82 4.32 7.50
CA LYS A 9 20.58 3.53 7.37
C LYS A 9 19.62 4.06 6.31
N LEU A 10 19.65 5.38 6.04
CA LEU A 10 18.82 6.02 5.02
C LEU A 10 19.40 5.95 3.60
N ALA A 11 20.64 5.49 3.43
CA ALA A 11 21.29 5.44 2.12
C ALA A 11 20.60 4.44 1.17
N ASN A 12 20.07 3.33 1.72
CA ASN A 12 19.44 2.25 0.98
C ASN A 12 17.91 2.24 1.09
N VAL A 13 17.31 3.33 1.59
CA VAL A 13 15.86 3.46 1.66
C VAL A 13 15.35 4.05 0.37
N CYS A 14 14.71 3.23 -0.47
CA CYS A 14 13.99 3.67 -1.65
C CYS A 14 12.58 4.10 -1.21
N TYR A 15 12.27 5.39 -1.32
CA TYR A 15 10.93 5.94 -1.07
C TYR A 15 10.56 6.97 -2.13
N ASP A 16 10.69 6.58 -3.40
CA ASP A 16 10.60 7.44 -4.58
C ASP A 16 9.19 7.94 -4.88
N ILE A 17 8.16 7.39 -4.24
CA ILE A 17 6.79 7.94 -4.28
C ILE A 17 6.78 9.44 -3.92
N ARG A 18 7.78 9.90 -3.15
CA ARG A 18 8.01 11.29 -2.76
C ARG A 18 9.40 11.80 -3.18
N GLY A 19 9.98 11.19 -4.21
CA GLY A 19 11.33 11.46 -4.68
C GLY A 19 11.48 12.68 -5.60
N PRO A 20 12.56 12.72 -6.41
CA PRO A 20 12.92 13.88 -7.25
C PRO A 20 11.85 14.29 -8.24
N VAL A 21 11.10 13.32 -8.81
CA VAL A 21 10.02 13.61 -9.76
C VAL A 21 8.90 14.42 -9.10
N LEU A 22 8.49 14.09 -7.85
CA LEU A 22 7.51 14.88 -7.11
C LEU A 22 8.05 16.27 -6.76
N GLN A 23 9.32 16.39 -6.43
CA GLN A 23 9.93 17.70 -6.15
C GLN A 23 9.89 18.58 -7.39
N ARG A 24 10.21 18.04 -8.58
CA ARG A 24 10.11 18.79 -9.84
C ARG A 24 8.67 19.18 -10.16
N ALA A 25 7.70 18.29 -9.93
CA ALA A 25 6.29 18.61 -10.11
C ALA A 25 5.84 19.80 -9.25
N ARG A 26 6.28 19.87 -7.98
CA ARG A 26 5.98 21.00 -7.08
C ARG A 26 6.57 22.31 -7.59
N GLN A 27 7.82 22.31 -8.05
CA GLN A 27 8.43 23.49 -8.65
C GLN A 27 7.64 23.98 -9.86
N MET A 28 7.19 23.07 -10.73
CA MET A 28 6.37 23.42 -11.89
C MET A 28 5.01 24.01 -11.47
N GLU A 29 4.41 23.52 -10.38
CA GLU A 29 3.17 24.10 -9.84
C GLU A 29 3.42 25.51 -9.27
N GLU A 30 4.54 25.72 -8.58
CA GLU A 30 4.97 27.05 -8.10
C GLU A 30 5.22 28.02 -9.27
N GLU A 31 5.67 27.52 -10.41
CA GLU A 31 5.80 28.24 -11.69
C GLU A 31 4.44 28.48 -12.39
N GLY A 32 3.30 28.06 -11.78
CA GLY A 32 1.95 28.27 -12.32
C GLY A 32 1.48 27.19 -13.30
N GLN A 33 2.17 26.06 -13.43
CA GLN A 33 1.77 24.98 -14.33
C GLN A 33 0.76 24.05 -13.67
N ARG A 34 -0.29 23.67 -14.40
CA ARG A 34 -1.24 22.64 -13.94
C ARG A 34 -0.71 21.24 -14.18
N ILE A 35 -0.52 20.47 -13.11
CA ILE A 35 -0.07 19.07 -13.16
C ILE A 35 -1.26 18.15 -12.85
N ILE A 36 -1.51 17.15 -13.70
CA ILE A 36 -2.47 16.09 -13.43
C ILE A 36 -1.76 15.02 -12.61
N LYS A 37 -2.20 14.82 -11.37
CA LYS A 37 -1.54 13.94 -10.40
C LYS A 37 -2.17 12.55 -10.38
N LEU A 38 -1.44 11.53 -10.80
CA LEU A 38 -1.82 10.12 -10.76
C LEU A 38 -0.86 9.29 -9.89
N ASN A 39 -0.15 9.96 -8.96
CA ASN A 39 0.96 9.37 -8.22
C ASN A 39 0.60 8.90 -6.81
N ILE A 40 -0.37 9.52 -6.14
CA ILE A 40 -0.71 9.23 -4.74
C ILE A 40 -2.19 8.88 -4.59
N GLY A 41 -2.47 7.73 -3.96
CA GLY A 41 -3.81 7.30 -3.59
C GLY A 41 -4.36 8.12 -2.40
N ASN A 42 -4.68 9.39 -2.64
CA ASN A 42 -5.31 10.29 -1.69
C ASN A 42 -6.71 10.68 -2.18
N PRO A 43 -7.77 9.97 -1.76
CA PRO A 43 -9.13 10.19 -2.27
C PRO A 43 -9.64 11.63 -2.08
N ALA A 44 -9.31 12.26 -0.95
CA ALA A 44 -9.77 13.62 -0.64
C ALA A 44 -9.34 14.65 -1.69
N ALA A 45 -8.15 14.50 -2.29
CA ALA A 45 -7.65 15.41 -3.33
C ALA A 45 -8.47 15.36 -4.62
N PHE A 46 -9.33 14.34 -4.78
CA PHE A 46 -10.14 14.10 -5.98
C PHE A 46 -11.65 14.19 -5.72
N GLY A 47 -12.05 14.87 -4.62
CA GLY A 47 -13.44 15.06 -4.28
C GLY A 47 -14.17 13.80 -3.81
N PHE A 48 -13.43 12.85 -3.20
CA PHE A 48 -14.01 11.79 -2.40
C PHE A 48 -14.08 12.26 -0.95
N GLU A 49 -15.23 12.75 -0.57
CA GLU A 49 -15.45 13.33 0.75
C GLU A 49 -15.45 12.27 1.86
N VAL A 50 -15.07 12.68 3.05
CA VAL A 50 -15.23 11.89 4.27
C VAL A 50 -16.74 11.72 4.53
N PRO A 51 -17.24 10.53 4.93
CA PRO A 51 -18.63 10.37 5.33
C PRO A 51 -19.02 11.38 6.41
N GLU A 52 -20.18 12.04 6.22
CA GLU A 52 -20.63 13.14 7.09
C GLU A 52 -20.78 12.71 8.55
N GLU A 53 -21.31 11.52 8.78
CA GLU A 53 -21.47 10.96 10.12
C GLU A 53 -20.14 10.81 10.87
N ILE A 54 -19.05 10.46 10.16
CA ILE A 54 -17.70 10.37 10.74
C ILE A 54 -17.18 11.77 11.09
N GLN A 55 -17.38 12.75 10.20
CA GLN A 55 -16.96 14.13 10.46
C GLN A 55 -17.69 14.71 11.67
N LEU A 56 -19.01 14.55 11.71
CA LEU A 56 -19.86 15.07 12.80
C LEU A 56 -19.52 14.43 14.13
N ASP A 57 -19.23 13.14 14.16
CA ASP A 57 -18.84 12.44 15.37
C ASP A 57 -17.51 12.98 15.93
N VAL A 58 -16.50 13.13 15.09
CA VAL A 58 -15.23 13.73 15.50
C VAL A 58 -15.42 15.15 16.02
N ILE A 59 -16.19 16.00 15.33
CA ILE A 59 -16.45 17.38 15.74
C ILE A 59 -17.15 17.44 17.11
N ARG A 60 -18.18 16.62 17.31
CA ARG A 60 -18.96 16.59 18.57
C ARG A 60 -18.12 16.14 19.76
N ASN A 61 -17.20 15.21 19.56
CA ASN A 61 -16.39 14.63 20.63
C ASN A 61 -14.99 15.29 20.72
N MET A 62 -14.69 16.32 19.92
CA MET A 62 -13.38 17.00 19.93
C MET A 62 -12.99 17.51 21.31
N GLY A 63 -13.97 17.93 22.14
CA GLY A 63 -13.70 18.38 23.50
C GLY A 63 -13.08 17.32 24.41
N GLU A 64 -13.28 16.03 24.10
CA GLU A 64 -12.71 14.91 24.85
C GLU A 64 -11.26 14.57 24.43
N ALA A 65 -10.79 15.17 23.35
CA ALA A 65 -9.47 14.87 22.77
C ALA A 65 -8.31 15.67 23.40
N GLY A 66 -8.56 16.43 24.48
CA GLY A 66 -7.55 17.34 25.07
C GLY A 66 -6.47 16.65 25.90
N GLY A 67 -6.64 15.39 26.32
CA GLY A 67 -5.70 14.65 27.15
C GLY A 67 -5.03 13.47 26.43
N TYR A 68 -3.96 12.95 27.03
CA TYR A 68 -3.40 11.65 26.64
C TYR A 68 -4.40 10.54 26.99
N THR A 69 -4.38 9.48 26.16
CA THR A 69 -5.18 8.27 26.38
C THR A 69 -4.26 7.07 26.67
N ASP A 70 -4.87 5.89 26.83
CA ASP A 70 -4.13 4.63 26.87
C ASP A 70 -3.19 4.51 25.67
N SER A 71 -1.99 3.98 25.87
CA SER A 71 -0.96 3.84 24.82
C SER A 71 -1.40 2.93 23.68
N LYS A 72 -2.24 1.95 23.94
CA LYS A 72 -2.85 1.10 22.90
C LYS A 72 -4.03 1.78 22.20
N GLY A 73 -4.55 2.87 22.72
CA GLY A 73 -5.70 3.60 22.20
C GLY A 73 -6.93 3.51 23.11
N LEU A 74 -7.91 4.36 22.84
CA LEU A 74 -9.18 4.42 23.55
C LEU A 74 -9.89 3.05 23.55
N PHE A 75 -10.57 2.73 24.65
CA PHE A 75 -11.27 1.47 24.81
C PHE A 75 -12.39 1.28 23.78
N ALA A 76 -13.25 2.28 23.57
CA ALA A 76 -14.39 2.16 22.66
C ALA A 76 -13.96 1.91 21.20
N PRO A 77 -12.98 2.66 20.60
CA PRO A 77 -12.41 2.33 19.30
C PRO A 77 -11.80 0.93 19.23
N ARG A 78 -11.01 0.50 20.24
CA ARG A 78 -10.44 -0.85 20.27
C ARG A 78 -11.54 -1.92 20.30
N LYS A 79 -12.61 -1.70 21.06
CA LYS A 79 -13.76 -2.60 21.10
C LYS A 79 -14.47 -2.67 19.74
N ALA A 80 -14.62 -1.55 19.04
CA ALA A 80 -15.18 -1.53 17.69
C ALA A 80 -14.29 -2.31 16.70
N ILE A 81 -12.96 -2.16 16.78
CA ILE A 81 -12.01 -2.94 15.99
C ILE A 81 -12.11 -4.44 16.32
N MET A 82 -12.24 -4.81 17.60
CA MET A 82 -12.44 -6.20 18.02
C MET A 82 -13.68 -6.82 17.35
N HIS A 83 -14.83 -6.12 17.37
CA HIS A 83 -16.04 -6.59 16.71
C HIS A 83 -15.87 -6.68 15.18
N TYR A 84 -15.20 -5.71 14.57
CA TYR A 84 -14.85 -5.76 13.15
C TYR A 84 -13.97 -6.97 12.83
N THR A 85 -13.00 -7.27 13.68
CA THR A 85 -12.13 -8.44 13.54
C THR A 85 -12.92 -9.75 13.67
N GLN A 86 -13.85 -9.82 14.63
CA GLN A 86 -14.76 -10.96 14.79
C GLN A 86 -15.66 -11.16 13.56
N SER A 87 -16.17 -10.08 12.97
CA SER A 87 -16.99 -10.18 11.75
C SER A 87 -16.21 -10.73 10.55
N LYS A 88 -14.87 -10.68 10.59
CA LYS A 88 -13.97 -11.31 9.61
C LYS A 88 -13.58 -12.74 9.99
N HIS A 89 -14.22 -13.32 10.98
CA HIS A 89 -13.96 -14.69 11.48
C HIS A 89 -12.55 -14.90 12.02
N ILE A 90 -11.89 -13.86 12.51
CA ILE A 90 -10.59 -13.99 13.20
C ILE A 90 -10.88 -14.37 14.65
N ALA A 91 -10.40 -15.54 15.06
CA ALA A 91 -10.69 -16.10 16.38
C ALA A 91 -9.81 -15.52 17.50
N ASN A 92 -10.27 -15.64 18.74
CA ASN A 92 -9.50 -15.43 19.96
C ASN A 92 -8.84 -14.04 20.09
N VAL A 93 -9.48 -12.98 19.53
CA VAL A 93 -9.05 -11.59 19.66
C VAL A 93 -9.81 -10.88 20.76
N THR A 94 -9.08 -10.24 21.66
CA THR A 94 -9.57 -9.39 22.73
C THR A 94 -9.21 -7.93 22.47
N VAL A 95 -9.74 -7.01 23.26
CA VAL A 95 -9.38 -5.59 23.18
C VAL A 95 -7.89 -5.37 23.45
N ASP A 96 -7.25 -6.23 24.25
CA ASP A 96 -5.84 -6.11 24.62
C ASP A 96 -4.88 -6.54 23.49
N ASP A 97 -5.38 -7.23 22.48
CA ASP A 97 -4.62 -7.62 21.28
C ASP A 97 -4.57 -6.53 20.21
N ILE A 98 -5.12 -5.34 20.49
CA ILE A 98 -5.32 -4.27 19.52
C ILE A 98 -4.51 -3.03 19.93
N ILE A 99 -3.71 -2.52 18.99
CA ILE A 99 -2.96 -1.27 19.14
C ILE A 99 -3.38 -0.32 18.02
N ILE A 100 -3.89 0.87 18.41
CA ILE A 100 -4.21 1.95 17.47
C ILE A 100 -2.97 2.81 17.26
N GLY A 101 -2.73 3.23 16.02
CA GLY A 101 -1.59 4.07 15.63
C GLY A 101 -1.97 5.27 14.78
N ASN A 102 -1.02 6.15 14.57
CA ASN A 102 -1.13 7.33 13.70
C ASN A 102 -1.10 6.90 12.21
N GLY A 103 -2.08 6.08 11.84
CA GLY A 103 -2.16 5.35 10.60
C GLY A 103 -1.32 4.08 10.60
N VAL A 104 -1.56 3.21 9.64
CA VAL A 104 -0.82 1.93 9.46
C VAL A 104 0.68 2.17 9.32
N SER A 105 1.10 3.32 8.77
CA SER A 105 2.52 3.63 8.57
C SER A 105 3.33 3.66 9.86
N GLU A 106 2.79 4.20 10.95
CA GLU A 106 3.45 4.17 12.25
C GLU A 106 3.56 2.75 12.78
N LEU A 107 2.49 1.98 12.65
CA LEU A 107 2.40 0.61 13.15
C LEU A 107 3.34 -0.35 12.41
N ILE A 108 3.53 -0.16 11.10
CA ILE A 108 4.53 -0.91 10.32
C ILE A 108 5.93 -0.67 10.87
N VAL A 109 6.29 0.59 11.10
CA VAL A 109 7.61 0.94 11.67
C VAL A 109 7.75 0.36 13.07
N MET A 110 6.73 0.48 13.91
CA MET A 110 6.71 -0.06 15.26
C MET A 110 6.85 -1.59 15.26
N ALA A 111 6.13 -2.30 14.40
CA ALA A 111 6.17 -3.75 14.29
C ALA A 111 7.56 -4.26 13.89
N MET A 112 8.23 -3.57 12.94
CA MET A 112 9.59 -3.92 12.55
C MET A 112 10.62 -3.60 13.64
N GLN A 113 10.49 -2.46 14.32
CA GLN A 113 11.39 -2.10 15.42
C GLN A 113 11.30 -3.06 16.61
N ALA A 114 10.11 -3.63 16.88
CA ALA A 114 9.92 -4.60 17.96
C ALA A 114 10.47 -5.99 17.65
N LEU A 115 10.59 -6.37 16.36
CA LEU A 115 10.97 -7.72 15.95
C LEU A 115 12.40 -7.84 15.45
N VAL A 116 12.87 -6.86 14.67
CA VAL A 116 14.02 -7.01 13.78
C VAL A 116 15.30 -6.57 14.46
N ASN A 117 16.28 -7.46 14.48
CA ASN A 117 17.67 -7.20 14.86
C ASN A 117 18.57 -7.08 13.63
N ASN A 118 19.81 -6.61 13.85
CA ASN A 118 20.82 -6.59 12.79
C ASN A 118 21.09 -8.02 12.27
N GLY A 119 20.95 -8.20 10.96
CA GLY A 119 21.13 -9.51 10.29
C GLY A 119 19.84 -10.29 10.10
N ASP A 120 18.76 -9.94 10.77
CA ASP A 120 17.45 -10.55 10.52
C ASP A 120 16.90 -10.19 9.13
N GLN A 121 16.02 -11.04 8.61
CA GLN A 121 15.44 -10.91 7.28
C GLN A 121 13.92 -10.99 7.35
N LEU A 122 13.25 -10.19 6.55
CA LEU A 122 11.81 -10.26 6.30
C LEU A 122 11.58 -10.54 4.82
N LEU A 123 10.67 -11.46 4.53
CA LEU A 123 10.14 -11.64 3.17
C LEU A 123 9.11 -10.56 2.89
N VAL A 124 9.28 -9.84 1.78
CA VAL A 124 8.42 -8.73 1.37
C VAL A 124 8.01 -8.96 -0.08
N PRO A 125 6.75 -8.70 -0.50
CA PRO A 125 6.36 -8.91 -1.89
C PRO A 125 7.13 -8.00 -2.85
N MET A 126 7.20 -8.40 -4.10
CA MET A 126 7.71 -7.57 -5.19
C MET A 126 6.77 -7.71 -6.38
N PRO A 127 6.10 -6.59 -6.77
CA PRO A 127 6.22 -5.24 -6.22
C PRO A 127 5.55 -5.08 -4.85
N ASP A 128 6.01 -4.09 -4.06
CA ASP A 128 5.49 -3.81 -2.72
C ASP A 128 5.09 -2.34 -2.52
N TYR A 129 4.47 -2.07 -1.36
CA TYR A 129 4.40 -0.72 -0.82
C TYR A 129 5.72 -0.41 -0.11
N PRO A 130 6.55 0.53 -0.62
CA PRO A 130 7.96 0.68 -0.24
C PRO A 130 8.24 0.93 1.24
N LEU A 131 7.21 1.34 2.00
CA LEU A 131 7.35 1.53 3.44
C LEU A 131 7.73 0.24 4.17
N TRP A 132 7.26 -0.92 3.71
CA TRP A 132 7.62 -2.20 4.32
C TRP A 132 9.12 -2.45 4.23
N THR A 133 9.68 -2.33 3.03
CA THR A 133 11.13 -2.45 2.80
C THR A 133 11.91 -1.40 3.59
N ALA A 134 11.44 -0.15 3.60
CA ALA A 134 12.08 0.92 4.36
C ALA A 134 12.06 0.66 5.87
N ALA A 135 10.96 0.19 6.43
CA ALA A 135 10.83 -0.10 7.86
C ALA A 135 11.75 -1.24 8.30
N VAL A 136 11.83 -2.32 7.51
CA VAL A 136 12.79 -3.43 7.75
C VAL A 136 14.23 -2.91 7.75
N THR A 137 14.60 -2.12 6.74
CA THR A 137 15.96 -1.56 6.61
C THR A 137 16.29 -0.64 7.79
N LEU A 138 15.37 0.24 8.19
CA LEU A 138 15.57 1.17 9.30
C LEU A 138 15.65 0.47 10.65
N ALA A 139 14.99 -0.68 10.81
CA ALA A 139 15.11 -1.53 11.99
C ALA A 139 16.44 -2.32 12.05
N GLY A 140 17.24 -2.30 10.97
CA GLY A 140 18.53 -2.99 10.90
C GLY A 140 18.50 -4.33 10.18
N GLY A 141 17.34 -4.74 9.67
CA GLY A 141 17.15 -5.96 8.91
C GLY A 141 17.36 -5.82 7.41
N THR A 142 17.13 -6.91 6.70
CA THR A 142 17.18 -6.98 5.23
C THR A 142 15.83 -7.44 4.69
N ALA A 143 15.22 -6.66 3.83
CA ALA A 143 14.04 -7.08 3.08
C ALA A 143 14.48 -8.01 1.93
N ARG A 144 13.94 -9.22 1.90
CA ARG A 144 14.11 -10.17 0.80
C ARG A 144 12.82 -10.25 0.01
N HIS A 145 12.86 -9.73 -1.21
CA HIS A 145 11.67 -9.62 -2.04
C HIS A 145 11.33 -10.96 -2.72
N TYR A 146 10.12 -11.47 -2.46
CA TYR A 146 9.56 -12.60 -3.21
C TYR A 146 8.72 -12.11 -4.38
N LEU A 147 8.71 -12.89 -5.46
CA LEU A 147 8.02 -12.54 -6.69
C LEU A 147 6.50 -12.66 -6.53
N CYS A 148 5.78 -11.58 -6.89
CA CYS A 148 4.39 -11.67 -7.31
C CYS A 148 4.36 -11.65 -8.83
N ASP A 149 3.94 -12.76 -9.46
CA ASP A 149 4.11 -12.95 -10.90
C ASP A 149 2.97 -12.31 -11.69
N GLU A 150 3.31 -11.36 -12.58
CA GLU A 150 2.33 -10.74 -13.48
C GLU A 150 1.58 -11.75 -14.33
N ALA A 151 2.25 -12.81 -14.81
CA ALA A 151 1.65 -13.83 -15.64
C ALA A 151 0.54 -14.64 -14.94
N THR A 152 0.57 -14.68 -13.60
CA THR A 152 -0.47 -15.30 -12.78
C THR A 152 -1.47 -14.29 -12.18
N GLY A 153 -1.44 -13.04 -12.66
CA GLY A 153 -2.28 -11.97 -12.13
C GLY A 153 -1.73 -11.35 -10.84
N TRP A 154 -0.42 -11.29 -10.70
CA TRP A 154 0.31 -10.75 -9.56
C TRP A 154 0.18 -11.60 -8.28
N LEU A 155 -0.06 -12.89 -8.41
CA LEU A 155 -0.08 -13.78 -7.26
C LEU A 155 1.34 -14.07 -6.75
N PRO A 156 1.52 -14.20 -5.42
CA PRO A 156 2.78 -14.65 -4.83
C PRO A 156 3.24 -16.01 -5.35
N ASP A 157 4.48 -16.10 -5.77
CA ASP A 157 5.10 -17.37 -6.14
C ASP A 157 5.57 -18.10 -4.87
N LEU A 158 4.83 -19.16 -4.48
CA LEU A 158 5.10 -19.93 -3.28
C LEU A 158 6.47 -20.62 -3.32
N LYS A 159 6.95 -21.02 -4.50
CA LYS A 159 8.27 -21.63 -4.67
C LYS A 159 9.37 -20.60 -4.47
N ASP A 160 9.18 -19.40 -4.97
CA ASP A 160 10.12 -18.30 -4.78
C ASP A 160 10.17 -17.84 -3.31
N ILE A 161 9.01 -17.83 -2.62
CA ILE A 161 8.95 -17.60 -1.17
C ILE A 161 9.80 -18.61 -0.43
N GLU A 162 9.55 -19.91 -0.62
CA GLU A 162 10.27 -21.01 0.03
C GLU A 162 11.78 -20.94 -0.22
N ALA A 163 12.19 -20.69 -1.46
CA ALA A 163 13.59 -20.60 -1.87
C ALA A 163 14.37 -19.43 -1.23
N LYS A 164 13.65 -18.42 -0.72
CA LYS A 164 14.25 -17.23 -0.11
C LYS A 164 14.34 -17.29 1.41
N ILE A 165 13.79 -18.32 2.03
CA ILE A 165 13.87 -18.49 3.47
C ILE A 165 15.29 -18.91 3.88
N THR A 166 15.76 -18.33 4.95
CA THR A 166 17.06 -18.67 5.60
C THR A 166 16.87 -18.78 7.10
N ALA A 167 17.86 -19.22 7.82
CA ALA A 167 17.85 -19.27 9.29
C ALA A 167 17.64 -17.90 9.96
N ASN A 168 17.88 -16.80 9.22
CA ASN A 168 17.68 -15.44 9.71
C ASN A 168 16.31 -14.85 9.35
N THR A 169 15.46 -15.58 8.63
CA THR A 169 14.12 -15.11 8.26
C THR A 169 13.22 -15.15 9.50
N ARG A 170 12.59 -14.01 9.82
CA ARG A 170 11.71 -13.85 11.00
C ARG A 170 10.23 -13.77 10.65
N GLY A 171 9.90 -13.31 9.47
CA GLY A 171 8.52 -13.16 9.09
C GLY A 171 8.32 -12.89 7.61
N ILE A 172 7.06 -12.86 7.21
CA ILE A 172 6.63 -12.59 5.86
C ILE A 172 5.56 -11.50 5.86
N VAL A 173 5.72 -10.53 4.98
CA VAL A 173 4.75 -9.46 4.72
C VAL A 173 3.85 -9.89 3.57
N VAL A 174 2.53 -9.77 3.76
CA VAL A 174 1.51 -10.02 2.74
C VAL A 174 0.64 -8.78 2.61
N ILE A 175 0.63 -8.15 1.43
CA ILE A 175 -0.18 -6.97 1.15
C ILE A 175 -1.36 -7.43 0.30
N ASN A 176 -2.53 -7.55 0.91
CA ASN A 176 -3.72 -8.10 0.26
C ASN A 176 -4.99 -7.35 0.68
N PRO A 177 -5.61 -6.57 -0.23
CA PRO A 177 -5.25 -6.32 -1.64
C PRO A 177 -3.94 -5.55 -1.82
N ASN A 178 -3.25 -5.83 -2.94
CA ASN A 178 -1.89 -5.35 -3.16
C ASN A 178 -1.85 -3.90 -3.71
N ASN A 179 -0.92 -3.13 -3.20
CA ASN A 179 -0.44 -1.88 -3.77
C ASN A 179 1.02 -2.13 -4.23
N PRO A 180 1.34 -2.02 -5.54
CA PRO A 180 0.69 -1.17 -6.55
C PRO A 180 -0.24 -1.88 -7.54
N THR A 181 -0.41 -3.19 -7.49
CA THR A 181 -1.00 -3.98 -8.59
C THR A 181 -2.53 -4.05 -8.58
N GLY A 182 -3.14 -3.82 -7.41
CA GLY A 182 -4.59 -4.05 -7.22
C GLY A 182 -4.99 -5.53 -7.24
N ALA A 183 -4.02 -6.44 -7.12
CA ALA A 183 -4.29 -7.86 -7.02
C ALA A 183 -4.99 -8.21 -5.70
N LEU A 184 -5.88 -9.18 -5.78
CA LEU A 184 -6.54 -9.81 -4.62
C LEU A 184 -6.17 -11.28 -4.63
N TYR A 185 -5.59 -11.75 -3.53
CA TYR A 185 -5.08 -13.12 -3.45
C TYR A 185 -6.21 -14.09 -3.06
N PRO A 186 -6.37 -15.19 -3.81
CA PRO A 186 -7.35 -16.21 -3.50
C PRO A 186 -6.94 -17.00 -2.24
N LYS A 187 -7.94 -17.61 -1.60
CA LYS A 187 -7.77 -18.37 -0.36
C LYS A 187 -6.67 -19.44 -0.44
N GLU A 188 -6.55 -20.10 -1.57
CA GLU A 188 -5.55 -21.15 -1.80
C GLU A 188 -4.12 -20.61 -1.72
N THR A 189 -3.87 -19.43 -2.28
CA THR A 189 -2.56 -18.76 -2.19
C THR A 189 -2.25 -18.35 -0.75
N LEU A 190 -3.26 -17.82 -0.03
CA LEU A 190 -3.10 -17.44 1.38
C LEU A 190 -2.79 -18.67 2.25
N LEU A 191 -3.49 -19.78 2.04
CA LEU A 191 -3.22 -21.04 2.74
C LEU A 191 -1.81 -21.58 2.44
N GLY A 192 -1.34 -21.46 1.19
CA GLY A 192 0.03 -21.84 0.84
C GLY A 192 1.08 -21.01 1.59
N ILE A 193 0.87 -19.71 1.72
CA ILE A 193 1.78 -18.84 2.50
C ILE A 193 1.72 -19.20 4.00
N ILE A 194 0.53 -19.47 4.53
CA ILE A 194 0.35 -19.88 5.93
C ILE A 194 1.11 -21.20 6.22
N GLU A 195 1.04 -22.15 5.30
CA GLU A 195 1.75 -23.43 5.45
C GLU A 195 3.26 -23.23 5.50
N ILE A 196 3.81 -22.38 4.64
CA ILE A 196 5.21 -21.99 4.64
C ILE A 196 5.56 -21.30 5.98
N ALA A 197 4.75 -20.33 6.40
CA ALA A 197 4.97 -19.63 7.66
C ALA A 197 4.95 -20.57 8.88
N ARG A 198 4.01 -21.53 8.90
CA ARG A 198 3.90 -22.58 9.92
C ARG A 198 5.16 -23.45 9.98
N HIS A 199 5.59 -23.95 8.82
CA HIS A 199 6.74 -24.84 8.72
C HIS A 199 8.04 -24.19 9.21
N HIS A 200 8.21 -22.90 8.94
CA HIS A 200 9.42 -22.15 9.28
C HIS A 200 9.29 -21.28 10.54
N GLY A 201 8.17 -21.30 11.23
CA GLY A 201 7.94 -20.51 12.44
C GLY A 201 7.98 -19.00 12.20
N LEU A 202 7.46 -18.54 11.05
CA LEU A 202 7.47 -17.12 10.66
C LEU A 202 6.26 -16.38 11.18
N VAL A 203 6.45 -15.12 11.57
CA VAL A 203 5.33 -14.16 11.79
C VAL A 203 4.77 -13.72 10.46
N VAL A 204 3.44 -13.67 10.34
CA VAL A 204 2.74 -13.15 9.16
C VAL A 204 2.26 -11.72 9.44
N PHE A 205 2.77 -10.76 8.68
CA PHE A 205 2.33 -9.37 8.68
C PHE A 205 1.35 -9.15 7.52
N ALA A 206 0.05 -9.08 7.83
CA ALA A 206 -1.02 -8.94 6.84
C ALA A 206 -1.46 -7.48 6.74
N ASP A 207 -1.10 -6.81 5.64
CA ASP A 207 -1.56 -5.45 5.34
C ASP A 207 -2.86 -5.53 4.54
N GLU A 208 -3.98 -5.26 5.21
CA GLU A 208 -5.33 -5.37 4.68
C GLU A 208 -6.02 -4.02 4.52
N ILE A 209 -5.25 -2.94 4.34
CA ILE A 209 -5.78 -1.56 4.29
C ILE A 209 -6.82 -1.33 3.16
N TYR A 210 -6.86 -2.18 2.14
CA TYR A 210 -7.79 -2.11 1.01
C TYR A 210 -8.91 -3.16 1.06
N ASP A 211 -9.14 -3.81 2.18
CA ASP A 211 -10.03 -4.97 2.33
C ASP A 211 -11.50 -4.75 1.92
N LYS A 212 -11.94 -3.48 1.76
CA LYS A 212 -13.28 -3.12 1.27
C LYS A 212 -13.26 -2.42 -0.11
N VAL A 213 -12.09 -2.12 -0.65
CA VAL A 213 -11.99 -1.54 -1.99
C VAL A 213 -11.87 -2.66 -3.00
N LEU A 214 -13.00 -3.31 -3.27
CA LEU A 214 -13.10 -4.52 -4.07
C LEU A 214 -14.06 -4.29 -5.26
N TYR A 215 -13.79 -4.90 -6.39
CA TYR A 215 -14.58 -4.74 -7.61
C TYR A 215 -15.06 -6.10 -8.12
N ASP A 216 -16.11 -6.07 -8.96
CA ASP A 216 -16.60 -7.23 -9.70
C ASP A 216 -17.00 -8.39 -8.77
N GLU A 217 -17.71 -8.08 -7.68
CA GLU A 217 -18.17 -9.08 -6.68
C GLU A 217 -17.02 -9.88 -6.02
N ALA A 218 -15.79 -9.37 -6.10
CA ALA A 218 -14.66 -10.00 -5.45
C ALA A 218 -14.79 -9.95 -3.93
N GLU A 219 -14.37 -11.02 -3.25
CA GLU A 219 -14.42 -11.13 -1.80
C GLU A 219 -13.02 -11.17 -1.20
N HIS A 220 -12.81 -10.37 -0.16
CA HIS A 220 -11.57 -10.38 0.62
C HIS A 220 -11.68 -11.40 1.75
N VAL A 221 -10.70 -12.29 1.84
CA VAL A 221 -10.53 -13.20 2.98
C VAL A 221 -9.38 -12.69 3.84
N SER A 222 -9.65 -12.38 5.11
CA SER A 222 -8.57 -12.01 6.03
C SER A 222 -7.67 -13.21 6.29
N MET A 223 -6.38 -13.01 6.13
CA MET A 223 -5.42 -14.12 6.26
C MET A 223 -5.43 -14.75 7.65
N ALA A 224 -5.61 -13.94 8.68
CA ALA A 224 -5.68 -14.37 10.08
C ALA A 224 -6.95 -15.21 10.42
N SER A 225 -7.97 -15.23 9.54
CA SER A 225 -9.14 -16.09 9.73
C SER A 225 -8.92 -17.54 9.30
N LEU A 226 -7.78 -17.82 8.62
CA LEU A 226 -7.51 -19.12 8.01
C LEU A 226 -6.70 -20.07 8.90
N ALA A 227 -6.09 -19.56 9.98
CA ALA A 227 -5.31 -20.39 10.91
C ALA A 227 -5.21 -19.73 12.30
N GLU A 228 -5.10 -20.56 13.34
CA GLU A 228 -4.94 -20.11 14.75
C GLU A 228 -3.56 -20.47 15.33
N ASP A 229 -2.79 -21.27 14.63
CA ASP A 229 -1.50 -21.82 15.08
C ASP A 229 -0.28 -21.05 14.55
N VAL A 230 -0.47 -20.09 13.66
CA VAL A 230 0.54 -19.14 13.19
C VAL A 230 0.30 -17.78 13.84
N LEU A 231 1.36 -17.05 14.15
CA LEU A 231 1.22 -15.67 14.65
C LEU A 231 0.94 -14.71 13.49
N PHE A 232 -0.17 -13.97 13.62
CA PHE A 232 -0.53 -12.90 12.69
C PHE A 232 -0.48 -11.54 13.36
N VAL A 233 0.02 -10.55 12.62
CA VAL A 233 -0.15 -9.13 12.90
C VAL A 233 -0.87 -8.51 11.71
N THR A 234 -2.18 -8.24 11.87
CA THR A 234 -3.04 -7.74 10.80
C THR A 234 -3.19 -6.24 10.91
N PHE A 235 -2.91 -5.51 9.83
CA PHE A 235 -2.97 -4.04 9.74
C PHE A 235 -4.18 -3.60 8.94
N ASN A 236 -4.89 -2.62 9.45
CA ASN A 236 -5.99 -1.96 8.76
C ASN A 236 -6.18 -0.53 9.27
N GLY A 237 -7.09 0.23 8.68
CA GLY A 237 -7.32 1.61 9.10
C GLY A 237 -8.38 2.33 8.28
N LEU A 238 -8.60 3.58 8.61
CA LEU A 238 -9.67 4.38 8.00
C LEU A 238 -9.27 5.06 6.69
N SER A 239 -7.97 5.09 6.36
CA SER A 239 -7.43 5.92 5.28
C SER A 239 -8.06 5.67 3.92
N LYS A 240 -8.36 4.41 3.56
CA LYS A 240 -8.78 4.04 2.21
C LYS A 240 -10.28 3.76 2.15
N ASN A 241 -10.76 2.86 2.98
CA ASN A 241 -12.18 2.46 3.01
C ASN A 241 -13.11 3.63 3.36
N TYR A 242 -12.63 4.53 4.24
CA TYR A 242 -13.43 5.67 4.72
C TYR A 242 -12.93 7.04 4.23
N ARG A 243 -11.94 7.06 3.33
CA ARG A 243 -11.40 8.29 2.68
C ARG A 243 -10.83 9.32 3.67
N THR A 244 -10.40 8.87 4.85
CA THR A 244 -9.90 9.72 5.93
C THR A 244 -8.38 9.66 6.09
N CYS A 245 -7.64 9.69 4.97
CA CYS A 245 -6.17 9.59 5.00
C CYS A 245 -5.51 10.61 5.94
N GLY A 246 -6.11 11.79 6.09
CA GLY A 246 -5.63 12.87 6.94
C GLY A 246 -5.93 12.69 8.43
N TYR A 247 -6.87 11.83 8.81
CA TYR A 247 -7.21 11.58 10.22
C TYR A 247 -6.13 10.76 10.93
N ARG A 248 -5.27 10.08 10.17
CA ARG A 248 -4.18 9.26 10.72
C ARG A 248 -4.67 8.23 11.74
N ALA A 249 -5.73 7.51 11.44
CA ALA A 249 -6.27 6.42 12.25
C ALA A 249 -6.05 5.07 11.57
N GLY A 250 -5.30 4.20 12.21
CA GLY A 250 -5.05 2.83 11.81
C GLY A 250 -4.86 1.96 13.04
N TRP A 251 -4.86 0.67 12.85
CA TRP A 251 -4.67 -0.30 13.94
C TRP A 251 -3.92 -1.53 13.46
N MET A 252 -3.29 -2.24 14.40
CA MET A 252 -2.84 -3.61 14.23
C MET A 252 -3.55 -4.51 15.24
N VAL A 253 -3.82 -5.73 14.80
CA VAL A 253 -4.45 -6.80 15.60
C VAL A 253 -3.51 -7.96 15.65
N ILE A 254 -3.21 -8.43 16.86
CA ILE A 254 -2.35 -9.60 17.12
C ILE A 254 -3.26 -10.80 17.35
N SER A 255 -3.08 -11.86 16.55
CA SER A 255 -3.94 -13.03 16.60
C SER A 255 -3.17 -14.33 16.31
N GLY A 256 -3.85 -15.47 16.44
CA GLY A 256 -3.26 -16.78 16.27
C GLY A 256 -2.40 -17.22 17.46
N ASN A 257 -1.22 -17.77 17.23
CA ASN A 257 -0.33 -18.30 18.27
C ASN A 257 0.40 -17.21 19.06
N LYS A 258 -0.35 -16.47 19.88
CA LYS A 258 0.18 -15.38 20.73
C LYS A 258 1.11 -15.86 21.85
N SER A 259 0.98 -17.11 22.30
CA SER A 259 1.77 -17.66 23.41
C SER A 259 3.26 -17.74 23.08
N ALA A 260 3.60 -17.92 21.80
CA ALA A 260 4.98 -17.93 21.35
C ALA A 260 5.59 -16.52 21.14
N ALA A 261 4.81 -15.46 21.33
CA ALA A 261 5.16 -14.10 20.95
C ALA A 261 5.08 -13.11 22.13
N THR A 262 5.12 -13.57 23.37
CA THR A 262 4.96 -12.73 24.56
C THR A 262 5.95 -11.57 24.59
N ASP A 263 7.23 -11.83 24.39
CA ASP A 263 8.28 -10.79 24.38
C ASP A 263 8.10 -9.80 23.22
N TYR A 264 7.70 -10.28 22.05
CA TYR A 264 7.41 -9.41 20.92
C TYR A 264 6.24 -8.46 21.21
N VAL A 265 5.17 -8.99 21.80
CA VAL A 265 4.01 -8.19 22.23
C VAL A 265 4.40 -7.18 23.31
N GLU A 266 5.27 -7.56 24.26
CA GLU A 266 5.82 -6.64 25.25
C GLU A 266 6.62 -5.52 24.59
N GLY A 267 7.45 -5.83 23.59
CA GLY A 267 8.17 -4.85 22.79
C GLY A 267 7.25 -3.86 22.08
N LEU A 268 6.15 -4.35 21.50
CA LEU A 268 5.11 -3.49 20.88
C LEU A 268 4.46 -2.57 21.91
N ASN A 269 4.11 -3.09 23.09
CA ASN A 269 3.52 -2.32 24.18
C ASN A 269 4.50 -1.23 24.70
N MET A 270 5.78 -1.56 24.79
CA MET A 270 6.83 -0.62 25.19
C MET A 270 6.94 0.54 24.17
N LEU A 271 7.00 0.23 22.87
CA LEU A 271 7.05 1.25 21.81
C LEU A 271 5.76 2.09 21.77
N ALA A 272 4.60 1.49 21.97
CA ALA A 272 3.33 2.21 22.09
C ALA A 272 3.37 3.19 23.28
N SER A 273 3.91 2.76 24.42
CA SER A 273 4.03 3.59 25.63
C SER A 273 5.04 4.74 25.45
N MET A 274 6.16 4.50 24.78
CA MET A 274 7.20 5.52 24.52
C MET A 274 6.65 6.70 23.70
N ARG A 275 5.72 6.47 22.78
CA ARG A 275 5.06 7.53 22.01
C ARG A 275 3.86 8.16 22.73
N LEU A 276 3.55 7.76 23.93
CA LEU A 276 2.40 8.12 24.77
C LEU A 276 1.07 7.53 24.24
N CYS A 277 0.47 8.07 23.19
CA CYS A 277 -0.74 7.54 22.57
C CYS A 277 -0.81 7.93 21.08
N ALA A 278 -1.70 7.30 20.31
CA ALA A 278 -2.09 7.78 18.99
C ALA A 278 -2.89 9.09 19.09
N ASN A 279 -2.99 9.87 18.00
CA ASN A 279 -3.79 11.08 18.00
C ASN A 279 -5.24 10.79 18.36
N VAL A 280 -5.76 11.45 19.37
CA VAL A 280 -7.09 11.19 19.92
C VAL A 280 -8.21 11.58 18.94
N PRO A 281 -8.16 12.72 18.25
CA PRO A 281 -9.16 13.08 17.23
C PRO A 281 -9.37 11.99 16.17
N GLY A 282 -8.28 11.37 15.69
CA GLY A 282 -8.38 10.28 14.71
C GLY A 282 -9.02 9.00 15.29
N GLN A 283 -8.80 8.73 16.57
CA GLN A 283 -9.39 7.59 17.25
C GLN A 283 -10.92 7.71 17.38
N LEU A 284 -11.43 8.93 17.59
CA LEU A 284 -12.86 9.20 17.72
C LEU A 284 -13.65 8.77 16.46
N ALA A 285 -13.02 8.82 15.30
CA ALA A 285 -13.64 8.42 14.04
C ALA A 285 -13.88 6.91 13.90
N ILE A 286 -13.15 6.06 14.63
CA ILE A 286 -13.07 4.62 14.36
C ILE A 286 -14.41 3.92 14.63
N GLN A 287 -15.05 4.20 15.74
CA GLN A 287 -16.28 3.52 16.13
C GLN A 287 -17.40 3.80 15.11
N THR A 288 -17.61 5.06 14.74
CA THR A 288 -18.63 5.45 13.78
C THR A 288 -18.31 4.93 12.38
N ALA A 289 -17.04 4.94 11.98
CA ALA A 289 -16.62 4.38 10.71
C ALA A 289 -16.92 2.88 10.60
N LEU A 290 -16.58 2.11 11.63
CA LEU A 290 -16.77 0.64 11.61
C LEU A 290 -18.22 0.22 11.82
N GLY A 291 -19.00 0.96 12.64
CA GLY A 291 -20.39 0.65 12.97
C GLY A 291 -21.43 1.34 12.11
N GLY A 292 -21.05 2.34 11.35
CA GLY A 292 -21.94 3.15 10.51
C GLY A 292 -22.16 2.58 9.11
N TYR A 293 -22.76 3.40 8.26
CA TYR A 293 -22.99 3.07 6.85
C TYR A 293 -21.68 2.91 6.09
N GLN A 294 -21.55 1.84 5.30
CA GLN A 294 -20.35 1.52 4.55
C GLN A 294 -20.40 2.13 3.15
N SER A 295 -20.30 3.45 3.06
CA SER A 295 -20.41 4.20 1.79
C SER A 295 -19.31 3.87 0.76
N ILE A 296 -18.31 3.10 1.11
CA ILE A 296 -17.35 2.57 0.15
C ILE A 296 -18.02 1.59 -0.81
N ASP A 297 -19.03 0.85 -0.36
CA ASP A 297 -19.75 -0.14 -1.16
C ASP A 297 -20.44 0.53 -2.36
N ASP A 298 -20.99 1.75 -2.19
CA ASP A 298 -21.57 2.52 -3.30
C ASP A 298 -20.52 2.94 -4.33
N LEU A 299 -19.30 3.21 -3.89
CA LEU A 299 -18.22 3.67 -4.77
C LEU A 299 -17.62 2.55 -5.60
N VAL A 300 -17.56 1.34 -5.06
CA VAL A 300 -16.97 0.16 -5.73
C VAL A 300 -18.01 -0.65 -6.51
N ALA A 301 -19.30 -0.45 -6.25
CA ALA A 301 -20.39 -1.09 -7.02
C ALA A 301 -20.23 -0.82 -8.54
N PRO A 302 -20.81 -1.65 -9.43
CA PRO A 302 -20.67 -1.47 -10.89
C PRO A 302 -21.06 -0.10 -11.42
N ALA A 303 -22.06 0.55 -10.79
CA ALA A 303 -22.47 1.93 -11.11
C ALA A 303 -21.67 3.00 -10.36
N GLY A 304 -20.83 2.58 -9.41
CA GLY A 304 -20.05 3.44 -8.53
C GLY A 304 -18.91 4.17 -9.23
N ARG A 305 -18.52 5.27 -8.62
CA ARG A 305 -17.50 6.16 -9.19
C ARG A 305 -16.15 5.47 -9.34
N LEU A 306 -15.69 4.71 -8.32
CA LEU A 306 -14.39 4.03 -8.38
C LEU A 306 -14.37 2.92 -9.42
N CYS A 307 -15.45 2.13 -9.53
CA CYS A 307 -15.53 1.07 -10.53
C CYS A 307 -15.49 1.64 -11.95
N LYS A 308 -16.28 2.68 -12.23
CA LYS A 308 -16.27 3.37 -13.54
C LYS A 308 -14.90 3.96 -13.88
N GLN A 309 -14.23 4.58 -12.92
CA GLN A 309 -12.92 5.18 -13.12
C GLN A 309 -11.84 4.11 -13.36
N ARG A 310 -11.90 2.97 -12.62
CA ARG A 310 -11.03 1.81 -12.86
C ARG A 310 -11.19 1.28 -14.28
N ASP A 311 -12.42 1.03 -14.71
CA ASP A 311 -12.71 0.44 -16.01
C ASP A 311 -12.28 1.38 -17.13
N LEU A 312 -12.63 2.65 -17.04
CA LEU A 312 -12.20 3.66 -18.01
C LEU A 312 -10.67 3.73 -18.12
N ALA A 313 -9.98 3.81 -16.97
CA ALA A 313 -8.53 3.89 -16.96
C ALA A 313 -7.88 2.65 -17.56
N TYR A 314 -8.41 1.46 -17.23
CA TYR A 314 -7.94 0.20 -17.78
C TYR A 314 -8.13 0.13 -19.31
N ASP A 315 -9.31 0.46 -19.81
CA ASP A 315 -9.62 0.41 -21.24
C ASP A 315 -8.75 1.39 -22.05
N LEU A 316 -8.60 2.61 -21.54
CA LEU A 316 -7.79 3.63 -22.20
C LEU A 316 -6.29 3.30 -22.20
N ILE A 317 -5.75 2.79 -21.09
CA ILE A 317 -4.31 2.54 -20.98
C ILE A 317 -3.92 1.30 -21.80
N THR A 318 -4.77 0.27 -21.84
CA THR A 318 -4.51 -0.95 -22.61
C THR A 318 -4.78 -0.79 -24.11
N ALA A 319 -5.49 0.26 -24.52
CA ALA A 319 -5.63 0.63 -25.94
C ALA A 319 -4.34 1.23 -26.54
N ILE A 320 -3.36 1.61 -25.71
CA ILE A 320 -2.09 2.15 -26.18
C ILE A 320 -1.22 1.01 -26.73
N PRO A 321 -0.71 1.08 -27.98
CA PRO A 321 0.11 0.03 -28.55
C PRO A 321 1.35 -0.30 -27.72
N GLY A 322 1.52 -1.59 -27.37
CA GLY A 322 2.64 -2.07 -26.56
C GLY A 322 2.50 -1.82 -25.06
N VAL A 323 1.29 -1.47 -24.60
CA VAL A 323 0.94 -1.40 -23.17
C VAL A 323 0.02 -2.55 -22.82
N THR A 324 0.35 -3.29 -21.78
CA THR A 324 -0.50 -4.32 -21.18
C THR A 324 -0.73 -4.01 -19.71
N CYS A 325 -1.78 -4.53 -19.12
CA CYS A 325 -2.08 -4.38 -17.72
C CYS A 325 -2.95 -5.52 -17.23
N VAL A 326 -2.68 -6.07 -16.06
CA VAL A 326 -3.62 -6.94 -15.36
C VAL A 326 -4.74 -6.07 -14.79
N LYS A 327 -6.00 -6.37 -15.10
CA LYS A 327 -7.13 -5.59 -14.57
C LYS A 327 -7.20 -5.76 -13.05
N PRO A 328 -7.13 -4.68 -12.27
CA PRO A 328 -7.13 -4.79 -10.82
C PRO A 328 -8.49 -5.25 -10.30
N LYS A 329 -8.48 -6.19 -9.37
CA LYS A 329 -9.68 -6.66 -8.65
C LYS A 329 -9.97 -5.82 -7.40
N ALA A 330 -9.02 -4.99 -6.99
CA ALA A 330 -9.10 -4.23 -5.74
C ALA A 330 -8.22 -2.97 -5.77
N ALA A 331 -8.23 -2.24 -4.66
CA ALA A 331 -7.45 -1.01 -4.43
C ALA A 331 -7.80 0.13 -5.41
N MET A 332 -6.84 1.02 -5.71
CA MET A 332 -7.09 2.27 -6.45
C MET A 332 -6.04 2.50 -7.56
N TYR A 333 -5.45 1.41 -8.08
CA TYR A 333 -4.24 1.45 -8.90
C TYR A 333 -4.32 0.54 -10.11
N LEU A 334 -3.76 1.02 -11.24
CA LEU A 334 -3.28 0.20 -12.34
C LEU A 334 -1.76 0.13 -12.27
N PHE A 335 -1.19 -1.00 -12.70
CA PHE A 335 0.25 -1.19 -12.80
C PHE A 335 0.62 -1.70 -14.20
N PRO A 336 0.46 -0.82 -15.23
CA PRO A 336 0.67 -1.19 -16.62
C PRO A 336 2.14 -1.45 -16.93
N LYS A 337 2.35 -2.39 -17.86
CA LYS A 337 3.62 -2.80 -18.42
C LYS A 337 3.83 -2.23 -19.80
N LEU A 338 5.04 -1.79 -20.09
CA LEU A 338 5.52 -1.35 -21.39
C LEU A 338 6.34 -2.48 -22.04
N ASP A 339 5.97 -2.88 -23.26
CA ASP A 339 6.76 -3.85 -24.02
C ASP A 339 8.18 -3.33 -24.29
N ALA A 340 9.17 -3.97 -23.71
CA ALA A 340 10.57 -3.55 -23.82
C ALA A 340 11.13 -3.53 -25.25
N LYS A 341 10.50 -4.27 -26.19
CA LYS A 341 10.85 -4.22 -27.62
C LYS A 341 10.38 -2.94 -28.29
N ILE A 342 9.28 -2.38 -27.79
CA ILE A 342 8.66 -1.15 -28.32
C ILE A 342 9.18 0.06 -27.53
N TYR A 343 9.37 -0.09 -26.23
CA TYR A 343 9.79 0.94 -25.29
C TYR A 343 11.08 0.48 -24.57
N PRO A 344 12.27 0.68 -25.16
CA PRO A 344 13.54 0.24 -24.56
C PRO A 344 14.00 1.17 -23.45
N ILE A 345 13.24 1.19 -22.35
CA ILE A 345 13.52 2.04 -21.19
C ILE A 345 14.63 1.40 -20.36
N LYS A 346 15.64 2.19 -19.99
CA LYS A 346 16.75 1.78 -19.12
C LYS A 346 16.66 2.38 -17.72
N ASP A 347 16.02 3.54 -17.61
CA ASP A 347 15.82 4.31 -16.39
C ASP A 347 14.37 4.80 -16.40
N ASP A 348 13.52 4.15 -15.63
CA ASP A 348 12.10 4.48 -15.56
C ASP A 348 11.83 5.75 -14.72
N GLN A 349 12.74 6.14 -13.82
CA GLN A 349 12.64 7.41 -13.12
C GLN A 349 12.85 8.60 -14.09
N GLN A 350 13.89 8.52 -14.95
CA GLN A 350 14.10 9.54 -15.98
C GLN A 350 12.94 9.55 -16.97
N PHE A 351 12.43 8.37 -17.37
CA PHE A 351 11.29 8.26 -18.26
C PHE A 351 10.03 8.95 -17.69
N ILE A 352 9.71 8.77 -16.39
CA ILE A 352 8.59 9.44 -15.74
C ILE A 352 8.86 10.95 -15.58
N LEU A 353 10.10 11.35 -15.36
CA LEU A 353 10.47 12.76 -15.32
C LEU A 353 10.25 13.43 -16.69
N ASP A 354 10.65 12.78 -17.77
CA ASP A 354 10.45 13.29 -19.14
C ASP A 354 8.95 13.42 -19.45
N LEU A 355 8.13 12.42 -19.08
CA LEU A 355 6.67 12.50 -19.19
C LEU A 355 6.10 13.70 -18.41
N LEU A 356 6.55 13.92 -17.17
CA LEU A 356 6.12 15.06 -16.37
C LEU A 356 6.47 16.39 -17.05
N LEU A 357 7.69 16.52 -17.55
CA LEU A 357 8.18 17.75 -18.19
C LEU A 357 7.44 18.05 -19.51
N GLU A 358 7.17 17.02 -20.32
CA GLU A 358 6.50 17.20 -21.61
C GLU A 358 4.98 17.34 -21.46
N GLU A 359 4.34 16.45 -20.70
CA GLU A 359 2.88 16.30 -20.71
C GLU A 359 2.19 16.79 -19.43
N LYS A 360 2.93 17.18 -18.40
CA LYS A 360 2.37 17.66 -17.12
C LYS A 360 1.52 16.61 -16.41
N VAL A 361 1.90 15.33 -16.54
CA VAL A 361 1.28 14.20 -15.84
C VAL A 361 2.29 13.60 -14.88
N LEU A 362 1.90 13.45 -13.61
CA LEU A 362 2.74 12.92 -12.55
C LEU A 362 2.37 11.48 -12.23
N LEU A 363 3.27 10.55 -12.48
CA LEU A 363 3.18 9.13 -12.17
C LEU A 363 4.25 8.71 -11.15
N VAL A 364 4.27 7.42 -10.82
CA VAL A 364 5.38 6.78 -10.10
C VAL A 364 5.89 5.61 -10.93
N GLN A 365 7.22 5.55 -11.11
CA GLN A 365 7.90 4.48 -11.81
C GLN A 365 7.78 3.13 -11.08
N GLY A 366 7.88 2.03 -11.83
CA GLY A 366 7.76 0.67 -11.29
C GLY A 366 8.86 0.31 -10.31
N THR A 367 10.11 0.75 -10.58
CA THR A 367 11.24 0.52 -9.67
C THR A 367 11.06 1.20 -8.31
N GLY A 368 10.23 2.25 -8.22
CA GLY A 368 9.82 2.88 -6.96
C GLY A 368 8.94 2.00 -6.06
N PHE A 369 8.50 0.84 -6.54
CA PHE A 369 7.80 -0.23 -5.80
C PHE A 369 8.67 -1.49 -5.66
N ASN A 370 9.99 -1.34 -5.70
CA ASN A 370 10.97 -2.42 -5.67
C ASN A 370 10.82 -3.44 -6.83
N TRP A 371 10.12 -3.08 -7.91
CA TRP A 371 10.07 -3.88 -9.13
C TRP A 371 11.42 -3.88 -9.82
N LYS A 372 11.85 -5.02 -10.36
CA LYS A 372 13.23 -5.20 -10.85
C LYS A 372 13.52 -4.59 -12.21
N THR A 373 12.49 -4.52 -13.07
CA THR A 373 12.64 -4.07 -14.44
C THR A 373 12.02 -2.69 -14.65
N PRO A 374 12.64 -1.80 -15.44
CA PRO A 374 12.14 -0.45 -15.65
C PRO A 374 11.02 -0.41 -16.72
N ASP A 375 10.09 -1.34 -16.67
CA ASP A 375 9.07 -1.57 -17.68
C ASP A 375 7.63 -1.36 -17.17
N HIS A 376 7.45 -0.93 -15.91
CA HIS A 376 6.16 -0.66 -15.31
C HIS A 376 6.07 0.75 -14.76
N PHE A 377 4.84 1.22 -14.56
CA PHE A 377 4.53 2.43 -13.79
C PHE A 377 3.16 2.29 -13.12
N ARG A 378 2.94 3.05 -12.04
CA ARG A 378 1.64 3.03 -11.35
C ARG A 378 0.78 4.22 -11.77
N VAL A 379 -0.49 3.95 -12.07
CA VAL A 379 -1.54 4.94 -12.33
C VAL A 379 -2.57 4.87 -11.21
N VAL A 380 -2.84 6.00 -10.55
CA VAL A 380 -3.95 6.15 -9.60
C VAL A 380 -5.19 6.58 -10.38
N PHE A 381 -6.30 5.84 -10.33
CA PHE A 381 -7.51 6.16 -11.08
C PHE A 381 -8.56 6.94 -10.25
N LEU A 382 -8.10 7.80 -9.33
CA LEU A 382 -8.96 8.65 -8.49
C LEU A 382 -9.44 9.96 -9.12
N PRO A 383 -8.75 10.59 -10.11
CA PRO A 383 -9.28 11.78 -10.78
C PRO A 383 -10.64 11.53 -11.42
N ASN A 384 -11.43 12.59 -11.61
CA ASN A 384 -12.68 12.48 -12.35
C ASN A 384 -12.45 11.96 -13.77
N VAL A 385 -13.54 11.57 -14.46
CA VAL A 385 -13.49 10.95 -15.78
C VAL A 385 -12.77 11.82 -16.81
N ASP A 386 -12.99 13.15 -16.77
CA ASP A 386 -12.40 14.08 -17.73
C ASP A 386 -10.90 14.23 -17.52
N ASP A 387 -10.46 14.48 -16.29
CA ASP A 387 -9.04 14.61 -15.94
C ASP A 387 -8.30 13.28 -16.18
N LEU A 388 -8.93 12.14 -15.88
CA LEU A 388 -8.35 10.81 -16.09
C LEU A 388 -8.20 10.50 -17.58
N THR A 389 -9.21 10.81 -18.39
CA THR A 389 -9.18 10.68 -19.85
C THR A 389 -8.10 11.57 -20.45
N GLU A 390 -8.02 12.82 -20.03
CA GLU A 390 -6.99 13.75 -20.49
C GLU A 390 -5.59 13.28 -20.12
N ALA A 391 -5.38 12.81 -18.88
CA ALA A 391 -4.08 12.30 -18.45
C ALA A 391 -3.64 11.10 -19.29
N ILE A 392 -4.52 10.13 -19.53
CA ILE A 392 -4.16 8.95 -20.30
C ILE A 392 -3.93 9.28 -21.78
N LYS A 393 -4.68 10.23 -22.37
CA LYS A 393 -4.40 10.75 -23.72
C LYS A 393 -3.00 11.37 -23.81
N ARG A 394 -2.57 12.14 -22.81
CA ARG A 394 -1.22 12.71 -22.74
C ARG A 394 -0.15 11.63 -22.60
N ILE A 395 -0.40 10.62 -21.76
CA ILE A 395 0.49 9.44 -21.66
C ILE A 395 0.62 8.76 -23.05
N ALA A 396 -0.49 8.55 -23.76
CA ALA A 396 -0.50 7.95 -25.08
C ALA A 396 0.30 8.78 -26.11
N SER A 397 0.13 10.09 -26.10
CA SER A 397 0.87 11.04 -26.95
C SER A 397 2.37 10.97 -26.69
N PHE A 398 2.79 10.98 -25.41
CA PHE A 398 4.19 10.83 -25.02
C PHE A 398 4.77 9.49 -25.49
N LEU A 399 4.05 8.39 -25.24
CA LEU A 399 4.46 7.04 -25.64
C LEU A 399 4.58 6.90 -27.16
N GLU A 400 3.70 7.54 -27.93
CA GLU A 400 3.78 7.55 -29.40
C GLU A 400 5.06 8.25 -29.88
N ARG A 401 5.39 9.42 -29.31
CA ARG A 401 6.64 10.14 -29.65
C ARG A 401 7.86 9.34 -29.24
N TYR A 402 7.85 8.77 -28.04
CA TYR A 402 8.93 7.93 -27.52
C TYR A 402 9.19 6.74 -28.45
N ARG A 403 8.16 6.01 -28.85
CA ARG A 403 8.24 4.89 -29.80
C ARG A 403 8.81 5.31 -31.15
N LYS A 404 8.30 6.40 -31.76
CA LYS A 404 8.79 6.92 -33.04
C LYS A 404 10.28 7.33 -32.99
N LYS A 405 10.72 7.86 -31.86
CA LYS A 405 12.13 8.24 -31.65
C LYS A 405 13.07 7.02 -31.61
N HIS A 406 12.58 5.90 -31.04
CA HIS A 406 13.39 4.71 -30.86
C HIS A 406 13.30 3.71 -32.03
N SER A 407 12.19 3.66 -32.78
CA SER A 407 12.10 2.86 -34.01
C SER A 407 13.08 3.36 -35.08
N LYS A 408 13.24 4.66 -35.24
CA LYS A 408 14.23 5.23 -36.16
C LYS A 408 15.70 4.90 -35.80
N LYS A 409 15.99 4.55 -34.55
CA LYS A 409 17.33 4.09 -34.11
C LYS A 409 17.58 2.63 -34.45
N LEU A 410 16.56 1.82 -34.55
CA LEU A 410 16.65 0.40 -34.93
C LEU A 410 16.83 0.25 -36.46
N ASP A 411 16.20 1.11 -37.24
CA ASP A 411 16.35 1.13 -38.70
C ASP A 411 17.66 1.82 -39.16
N GLY A 412 18.33 2.56 -38.29
CA GLY A 412 19.60 3.27 -38.59
C GLY A 412 20.87 2.49 -38.21
N VAL A 413 20.77 1.26 -37.71
CA VAL A 413 21.88 0.33 -37.50
C VAL A 413 21.83 -0.75 -38.58
N THR A 414 22.04 -0.34 -39.84
CA THR A 414 22.39 -1.26 -40.90
C THR A 414 23.72 -0.79 -41.46
N VAL A 415 24.75 -1.62 -41.22
CA VAL A 415 26.11 -1.68 -41.77
C VAL A 415 27.17 -0.97 -40.95
#